data_77ab52786c4d6cdf76fa6a1b9ec2c76f
#
_entry.id   77ab52786c4d6cdf76fa6a1b9ec2c76f
#
_cell.length_a   1.000
_cell.length_b   1.000
_cell.length_c   1.000
_cell.angle_alpha   90.00
_cell.angle_beta   90.00
_cell.angle_gamma   90.00
#
_symmetry.space_group_name_H-M   'P 1'
#
loop_
_entity.id
_entity.type
_entity.pdbx_description
1 polymer ?
#
loop_
_entity_poly.entity_id
_entity_poly.type
_entity_poly.pdbx_seq_one_letter_code
_entity_poly.pdbx_strand_id
1 'polypeptide(L)'
;MLNADARRAGQRTDQVGRWRRRLRWPTLVVAGVLALAGCGVSAERVPREVTPPQGPFPVGSPAPVTTESGTVLQRLCYVRDDTLVVVNRRGRIPPTAREQIKLLLDGPVKTERDDGLTSTLTGVNVVTDVRVTGGEATVAVGERLDGTGRNDEVLAVGQIVCTLTSRDDVDRVTFVQGGQRLGVPRADGSLSTGPLTADDYTAMISPR
;
A
#
# COMPACT_ATOMS: atom_id res chain seq x y z
N MET A 1 -23.65 53.28 -42.63
CA MET A 1 -22.97 54.15 -41.67
C MET A 1 -21.95 53.29 -40.97
N LEU A 2 -20.71 53.20 -41.50
CA LEU A 2 -19.56 54.08 -41.23
C LEU A 2 -19.16 53.94 -39.77
N ASN A 3 -18.00 53.54 -39.32
CA ASN A 3 -16.62 53.61 -39.81
C ASN A 3 -15.83 52.64 -38.95
N ALA A 4 -14.97 51.82 -39.41
CA ALA A 4 -13.61 52.17 -39.89
C ALA A 4 -12.69 52.71 -38.79
N ASP A 5 -11.67 52.06 -38.68
CA ASP A 5 -10.23 52.33 -38.74
C ASP A 5 -9.55 52.12 -37.38
N ALA A 6 -8.52 51.56 -37.34
CA ALA A 6 -7.24 51.48 -37.98
C ALA A 6 -6.14 51.24 -36.94
N ARG A 7 -5.34 50.22 -37.24
CA ARG A 7 -3.88 50.32 -37.40
C ARG A 7 -3.05 50.92 -36.27
N ARG A 8 -2.15 50.10 -35.82
CA ARG A 8 -0.67 50.23 -35.90
C ARG A 8 -0.04 49.24 -34.97
N ALA A 9 0.66 48.26 -35.37
CA ALA A 9 1.95 48.20 -36.10
C ALA A 9 3.03 49.06 -35.43
N GLY A 10 4.00 48.43 -34.92
CA GLY A 10 5.25 49.01 -34.41
C GLY A 10 5.99 47.92 -33.66
N GLN A 11 6.73 47.12 -34.34
CA GLN A 11 8.15 47.25 -34.71
C GLN A 11 9.08 47.16 -33.48
N ARG A 12 9.78 46.03 -33.50
CA ARG A 12 11.25 45.95 -33.59
C ARG A 12 11.99 46.64 -32.49
N THR A 13 12.80 45.90 -31.82
CA THR A 13 14.26 46.01 -32.03
C THR A 13 15.00 44.84 -31.41
N ASP A 14 15.69 44.15 -32.26
CA ASP A 14 16.95 43.52 -32.02
C ASP A 14 17.85 44.35 -31.12
N GLN A 15 18.44 43.75 -30.14
CA GLN A 15 19.76 44.17 -29.67
C GLN A 15 20.59 42.91 -29.40
N VAL A 16 21.30 42.55 -30.44
CA VAL A 16 22.51 41.77 -30.39
C VAL A 16 23.56 42.58 -29.60
N GLY A 17 23.91 42.11 -28.45
CA GLY A 17 24.98 42.66 -27.62
C GLY A 17 26.02 41.58 -27.35
N ARG A 18 26.86 41.37 -28.34
CA ARG A 18 28.14 40.68 -28.16
C ARG A 18 29.01 41.49 -27.21
N TRP A 19 29.33 40.95 -26.08
CA TRP A 19 30.56 41.36 -25.39
C TRP A 19 31.42 40.16 -25.13
N ARG A 20 32.29 39.93 -26.07
CA ARG A 20 33.52 39.15 -25.86
C ARG A 20 34.39 40.00 -24.91
N ARG A 21 34.60 39.53 -23.71
CA ARG A 21 35.82 39.86 -22.97
C ARG A 21 36.46 38.53 -22.51
N ARG A 22 37.45 38.22 -23.28
CA ARG A 22 38.55 37.32 -22.91
C ARG A 22 39.21 37.93 -21.68
N LEU A 23 39.21 37.24 -20.57
CA LEU A 23 40.25 37.45 -19.58
C LEU A 23 40.79 36.10 -19.19
N ARG A 24 42.00 35.92 -19.61
CA ARG A 24 42.92 34.84 -19.30
C ARG A 24 43.23 34.89 -17.81
N TRP A 25 42.95 33.80 -17.10
CA TRP A 25 43.71 33.50 -15.89
C TRP A 25 43.86 31.98 -15.82
N PRO A 26 45.00 31.45 -16.26
CA PRO A 26 45.46 30.15 -15.85
C PRO A 26 46.21 30.33 -14.53
N THR A 27 46.28 29.33 -13.72
CA THR A 27 47.00 29.20 -12.47
C THR A 27 46.19 29.42 -11.20
N LEU A 28 45.53 28.38 -10.79
CA LEU A 28 45.31 27.99 -9.38
C LEU A 28 44.46 26.68 -9.25
N VAL A 29 44.87 25.65 -9.96
CA VAL A 29 44.20 24.33 -9.91
C VAL A 29 45.19 23.24 -9.42
N VAL A 30 46.11 23.55 -8.55
CA VAL A 30 47.06 22.53 -8.03
C VAL A 30 47.08 22.36 -6.52
N ALA A 31 46.18 22.95 -5.78
CA ALA A 31 46.22 22.90 -4.29
C ALA A 31 44.99 22.24 -3.63
N GLY A 32 44.22 21.40 -4.31
CA GLY A 32 42.97 20.81 -3.76
C GLY A 32 42.90 19.28 -3.72
N VAL A 33 43.94 18.54 -4.02
CA VAL A 33 43.82 17.08 -4.20
C VAL A 33 44.42 16.25 -3.05
N LEU A 34 44.72 16.81 -1.91
CA LEU A 34 45.43 16.09 -0.83
C LEU A 34 44.73 16.11 0.52
N ALA A 35 43.40 15.99 0.57
CA ALA A 35 42.71 15.86 1.85
C ALA A 35 41.53 14.87 1.86
N LEU A 36 41.61 13.78 1.11
CA LEU A 36 40.69 12.63 1.27
C LEU A 36 41.52 11.39 1.67
N ALA A 37 42.25 11.50 2.78
CA ALA A 37 42.70 10.33 3.52
C ALA A 37 41.44 9.75 4.22
N GLY A 38 40.63 9.01 3.48
CA GLY A 38 39.53 8.24 3.99
C GLY A 38 40.03 7.21 4.98
N CYS A 39 39.42 7.14 6.16
CA CYS A 39 39.56 6.03 7.08
C CYS A 39 39.20 4.73 6.34
N GLY A 40 40.18 4.07 5.79
CA GLY A 40 40.04 2.75 5.22
C GLY A 40 39.78 1.76 6.34
N VAL A 41 38.54 1.36 6.48
CA VAL A 41 38.19 0.13 7.20
C VAL A 41 38.77 -1.02 6.37
N SER A 42 39.76 -1.74 6.91
CA SER A 42 40.33 -2.91 6.27
C SER A 42 39.24 -3.95 6.06
N ALA A 43 38.87 -4.18 4.79
CA ALA A 43 37.98 -5.29 4.47
C ALA A 43 38.76 -6.59 4.73
N GLU A 44 38.39 -7.34 5.74
CA GLU A 44 38.89 -8.70 5.95
C GLU A 44 38.48 -9.56 4.76
N ARG A 45 39.45 -10.11 4.09
CA ARG A 45 39.26 -10.93 2.88
C ARG A 45 38.86 -12.37 3.18
N VAL A 46 38.76 -12.73 4.44
CA VAL A 46 38.38 -14.08 4.87
C VAL A 46 37.34 -13.93 5.99
N PRO A 47 36.19 -14.59 5.88
CA PRO A 47 35.24 -14.63 6.98
C PRO A 47 35.91 -15.23 8.21
N ARG A 48 35.95 -14.46 9.30
CA ARG A 48 36.47 -14.94 10.57
C ARG A 48 35.39 -15.81 11.20
N GLU A 49 35.71 -17.04 11.49
CA GLU A 49 34.84 -17.93 12.26
C GLU A 49 34.75 -17.38 13.68
N VAL A 50 33.63 -16.77 13.99
CA VAL A 50 33.35 -16.27 15.35
C VAL A 50 32.81 -17.43 16.15
N THR A 51 33.65 -18.01 17.01
CA THR A 51 33.18 -18.95 18.02
C THR A 51 32.33 -18.17 19.03
N PRO A 52 31.04 -18.43 19.14
CA PRO A 52 30.19 -17.74 20.10
C PRO A 52 30.71 -18.04 21.52
N PRO A 53 30.73 -17.01 22.40
CA PRO A 53 31.12 -17.23 23.78
C PRO A 53 30.19 -18.25 24.42
N GLN A 54 30.74 -19.30 25.02
CA GLN A 54 30.00 -20.24 25.84
C GLN A 54 29.63 -19.54 27.14
N GLY A 55 28.47 -18.87 27.12
CA GLY A 55 27.87 -18.25 28.30
C GLY A 55 26.49 -18.87 28.56
N PRO A 56 25.94 -18.70 29.77
CA PRO A 56 24.64 -19.23 30.15
C PRO A 56 23.49 -18.43 29.53
N PHE A 57 23.58 -18.18 28.23
CA PHE A 57 22.42 -17.72 27.51
C PHE A 57 21.59 -18.94 27.20
N PRO A 58 20.30 -18.98 27.59
CA PRO A 58 19.44 -20.03 27.12
C PRO A 58 19.54 -19.99 25.58
N VAL A 59 20.06 -21.08 25.02
CA VAL A 59 19.92 -21.32 23.57
C VAL A 59 18.42 -21.33 23.38
N GLY A 60 17.87 -20.23 22.88
CA GLY A 60 16.46 -20.17 22.55
C GLY A 60 16.23 -21.30 21.58
N SER A 61 15.65 -22.38 22.05
CA SER A 61 15.05 -23.34 21.14
C SER A 61 14.27 -22.53 20.13
N PRO A 62 14.44 -22.76 18.81
CA PRO A 62 13.63 -22.07 17.83
C PRO A 62 12.20 -22.21 18.34
N ALA A 63 11.57 -21.06 18.62
CA ALA A 63 10.18 -21.07 19.07
C ALA A 63 9.44 -21.96 18.08
N PRO A 64 8.70 -22.99 18.56
CA PRO A 64 7.97 -23.85 17.65
C PRO A 64 7.20 -22.93 16.72
N VAL A 65 7.43 -23.05 15.42
CA VAL A 65 6.60 -22.39 14.42
C VAL A 65 5.21 -22.94 14.74
N THR A 66 4.40 -22.11 15.42
CA THR A 66 3.04 -22.50 15.79
C THR A 66 2.32 -22.56 14.45
N THR A 67 2.36 -23.72 13.82
CA THR A 67 1.41 -24.09 12.79
C THR A 67 0.07 -23.91 13.47
N GLU A 68 -0.68 -22.88 13.12
CA GLU A 68 -2.01 -22.64 13.69
C GLU A 68 -2.87 -23.86 13.41
N SER A 69 -2.88 -24.78 14.39
CA SER A 69 -3.68 -25.99 14.35
C SER A 69 -5.10 -25.60 14.74
N GLY A 70 -5.93 -25.35 13.75
CA GLY A 70 -7.34 -25.03 13.94
C GLY A 70 -8.21 -25.79 12.95
N THR A 71 -9.46 -26.05 13.32
CA THR A 71 -10.47 -26.69 12.48
C THR A 71 -11.33 -25.69 11.71
N VAL A 72 -11.32 -24.41 12.12
CA VAL A 72 -12.12 -23.37 11.53
C VAL A 72 -11.35 -22.66 10.42
N LEU A 73 -11.91 -22.64 9.22
CA LEU A 73 -11.34 -21.89 8.09
C LEU A 73 -11.72 -20.41 8.21
N GLN A 74 -10.70 -19.58 8.17
CA GLN A 74 -10.82 -18.12 8.11
C GLN A 74 -10.36 -17.68 6.71
N ARG A 75 -11.23 -17.07 5.95
CA ARG A 75 -10.93 -16.58 4.60
C ARG A 75 -10.58 -15.10 4.65
N LEU A 76 -9.44 -14.73 4.08
CA LEU A 76 -8.96 -13.36 3.97
C LEU A 76 -8.63 -13.08 2.50
N CYS A 77 -8.85 -11.86 2.04
CA CYS A 77 -8.55 -11.48 0.66
C CYS A 77 -7.36 -10.53 0.65
N TYR A 78 -6.25 -10.98 0.04
CA TYR A 78 -5.05 -10.18 -0.17
C TYR A 78 -4.85 -9.87 -1.64
N VAL A 79 -3.80 -9.13 -1.98
CA VAL A 79 -3.50 -8.72 -3.35
C VAL A 79 -2.26 -9.46 -3.84
N ARG A 80 -2.31 -9.94 -5.09
CA ARG A 80 -1.17 -10.40 -5.88
C ARG A 80 -1.38 -9.95 -7.32
N ASP A 81 -0.38 -9.29 -7.90
CA ASP A 81 -0.41 -8.83 -9.29
C ASP A 81 -1.72 -8.07 -9.64
N ASP A 82 -2.07 -7.08 -8.80
CA ASP A 82 -3.30 -6.27 -8.90
C ASP A 82 -4.62 -7.06 -8.89
N THR A 83 -4.58 -8.31 -8.43
CA THR A 83 -5.78 -9.16 -8.28
C THR A 83 -6.02 -9.57 -6.83
N LEU A 84 -7.28 -9.82 -6.49
CA LEU A 84 -7.69 -10.31 -5.18
C LEU A 84 -7.51 -11.83 -5.12
N VAL A 85 -6.78 -12.30 -4.11
CA VAL A 85 -6.51 -13.71 -3.86
C VAL A 85 -7.09 -14.11 -2.50
N VAL A 86 -7.94 -15.14 -2.50
CA VAL A 86 -8.50 -15.67 -1.26
C VAL A 86 -7.49 -16.58 -0.58
N VAL A 87 -7.11 -16.21 0.64
CA VAL A 87 -6.22 -16.97 1.50
C VAL A 87 -7.02 -17.65 2.61
N ASN A 88 -6.72 -18.93 2.85
CA ASN A 88 -7.35 -19.71 3.90
C ASN A 88 -6.38 -19.87 5.08
N ARG A 89 -6.72 -19.29 6.22
CA ARG A 89 -6.02 -19.53 7.48
C ARG A 89 -6.84 -20.46 8.38
N ARG A 90 -6.19 -21.20 9.23
CA ARG A 90 -6.85 -22.09 10.19
C ARG A 90 -6.81 -21.44 11.58
N GLY A 91 -7.97 -21.31 12.21
CA GLY A 91 -8.13 -20.82 13.56
C GLY A 91 -8.85 -21.83 14.45
N ARG A 92 -8.81 -21.63 15.75
CA ARG A 92 -9.48 -22.51 16.74
C ARG A 92 -10.95 -22.17 16.89
N ILE A 93 -11.31 -20.90 16.73
CA ILE A 93 -12.64 -20.33 16.94
C ILE A 93 -13.00 -19.49 15.73
N PRO A 94 -14.26 -19.49 15.27
CA PRO A 94 -14.71 -18.57 14.23
C PRO A 94 -14.52 -17.12 14.69
N PRO A 95 -13.81 -16.27 13.94
CA PRO A 95 -13.67 -14.87 14.30
C PRO A 95 -15.00 -14.14 14.13
N THR A 96 -15.23 -13.15 14.95
CA THR A 96 -16.25 -12.14 14.66
C THR A 96 -15.85 -11.35 13.39
N ALA A 97 -16.80 -10.67 12.75
CA ALA A 97 -16.48 -9.84 11.58
C ALA A 97 -15.42 -8.77 11.89
N ARG A 98 -15.46 -8.18 13.09
CA ARG A 98 -14.45 -7.22 13.55
C ARG A 98 -13.06 -7.85 13.67
N GLU A 99 -12.96 -9.04 14.26
CA GLU A 99 -11.70 -9.77 14.39
C GLU A 99 -11.15 -10.19 13.03
N GLN A 100 -12.02 -10.61 12.10
CA GLN A 100 -11.61 -10.97 10.75
C GLN A 100 -11.07 -9.75 9.98
N ILE A 101 -11.71 -8.59 10.10
CA ILE A 101 -11.17 -7.33 9.53
C ILE A 101 -9.84 -6.95 10.20
N LYS A 102 -9.73 -7.13 11.53
CA LYS A 102 -8.44 -6.90 12.20
C LYS A 102 -7.34 -7.77 11.61
N LEU A 103 -7.59 -9.07 11.40
CA LEU A 103 -6.64 -9.99 10.76
C LEU A 103 -6.28 -9.56 9.32
N LEU A 104 -7.23 -9.00 8.58
CA LEU A 104 -6.98 -8.44 7.25
C LEU A 104 -6.06 -7.22 7.33
N LEU A 105 -6.33 -6.29 8.27
CA LEU A 105 -5.54 -5.07 8.47
C LEU A 105 -4.12 -5.36 9.00
N ASP A 106 -3.94 -6.43 9.78
CA ASP A 106 -2.63 -6.91 10.23
C ASP A 106 -1.75 -7.37 9.03
N GLY A 107 -2.38 -7.62 7.89
CA GLY A 107 -1.72 -7.95 6.62
C GLY A 107 -1.33 -9.44 6.48
N PRO A 108 -0.69 -9.78 5.35
CA PRO A 108 -0.23 -11.14 5.08
C PRO A 108 0.92 -11.52 6.00
N VAL A 109 0.92 -12.79 6.46
CA VAL A 109 2.02 -13.35 7.27
C VAL A 109 3.27 -13.56 6.42
N LYS A 110 4.41 -13.85 7.07
CA LYS A 110 5.70 -13.94 6.34
C LYS A 110 5.65 -14.90 5.15
N THR A 111 5.10 -16.09 5.33
CA THR A 111 5.00 -17.10 4.26
C THR A 111 4.14 -16.60 3.09
N GLU A 112 3.04 -15.94 3.39
CA GLU A 112 2.14 -15.35 2.37
C GLU A 112 2.83 -14.21 1.62
N ARG A 113 3.65 -13.38 2.31
CA ARG A 113 4.47 -12.35 1.65
C ARG A 113 5.57 -12.96 0.79
N ASP A 114 6.21 -14.03 1.25
CA ASP A 114 7.21 -14.76 0.47
C ASP A 114 6.60 -15.34 -0.83
N ASP A 115 5.28 -15.66 -0.79
CA ASP A 115 4.47 -16.08 -1.93
C ASP A 115 3.94 -14.90 -2.80
N GLY A 116 4.40 -13.67 -2.54
CA GLY A 116 4.06 -12.48 -3.31
C GLY A 116 2.73 -11.82 -2.93
N LEU A 117 2.12 -12.20 -1.79
CA LEU A 117 0.89 -11.54 -1.32
C LEU A 117 1.19 -10.22 -0.63
N THR A 118 0.41 -9.22 -0.95
CA THR A 118 0.46 -7.87 -0.39
C THR A 118 -0.91 -7.42 0.09
N SER A 119 -0.98 -6.27 0.75
CA SER A 119 -2.24 -5.63 1.14
C SER A 119 -2.11 -4.12 1.02
N THR A 120 -3.10 -3.49 0.42
CA THR A 120 -3.23 -2.03 0.36
C THR A 120 -3.72 -1.43 1.69
N LEU A 121 -4.13 -2.29 2.62
CA LEU A 121 -4.67 -1.90 3.93
C LEU A 121 -3.64 -1.92 5.06
N THR A 122 -2.41 -2.41 4.80
CA THR A 122 -1.39 -2.55 5.84
C THR A 122 -0.90 -1.17 6.31
N GLY A 123 -0.93 -0.94 7.62
CA GLY A 123 -0.43 0.30 8.23
C GLY A 123 -1.42 1.47 8.18
N VAL A 124 -2.63 1.28 7.66
CA VAL A 124 -3.68 2.31 7.62
C VAL A 124 -4.79 1.99 8.61
N ASN A 125 -5.15 2.96 9.45
CA ASN A 125 -6.21 2.81 10.45
C ASN A 125 -7.57 3.21 9.84
N VAL A 126 -7.93 2.54 8.75
CA VAL A 126 -9.08 2.92 7.92
C VAL A 126 -10.40 2.50 8.54
N VAL A 127 -10.46 1.28 9.11
CA VAL A 127 -11.71 0.72 9.66
C VAL A 127 -11.76 0.94 11.17
N THR A 128 -12.77 1.66 11.64
CA THR A 128 -12.96 1.95 13.06
C THR A 128 -13.97 1.01 13.74
N ASP A 129 -14.96 0.53 12.99
CA ASP A 129 -15.96 -0.40 13.49
C ASP A 129 -16.52 -1.30 12.38
N VAL A 130 -16.96 -2.50 12.76
CA VAL A 130 -17.68 -3.44 11.88
C VAL A 130 -18.83 -4.04 12.66
N ARG A 131 -20.04 -3.97 12.09
CA ARG A 131 -21.27 -4.58 12.64
C ARG A 131 -21.97 -5.40 11.58
N VAL A 132 -22.47 -6.56 11.97
CA VAL A 132 -23.27 -7.42 11.08
C VAL A 132 -24.70 -7.49 11.61
N THR A 133 -25.65 -7.22 10.72
CA THR A 133 -27.08 -7.30 11.05
C THR A 133 -27.84 -7.75 9.79
N GLY A 134 -28.58 -8.86 9.90
CA GLY A 134 -29.44 -9.35 8.81
C GLY A 134 -28.68 -9.59 7.49
N GLY A 135 -27.51 -10.21 7.56
CA GLY A 135 -26.68 -10.47 6.37
C GLY A 135 -25.92 -9.27 5.81
N GLU A 136 -26.05 -8.09 6.44
CA GLU A 136 -25.33 -6.89 6.01
C GLU A 136 -24.25 -6.52 7.03
N ALA A 137 -23.01 -6.39 6.54
CA ALA A 137 -21.90 -5.84 7.30
C ALA A 137 -21.82 -4.33 7.06
N THR A 138 -21.96 -3.55 8.11
CA THR A 138 -21.70 -2.10 8.08
C THR A 138 -20.28 -1.85 8.57
N VAL A 139 -19.44 -1.30 7.69
CA VAL A 139 -18.04 -0.95 7.95
C VAL A 139 -17.94 0.55 8.18
N ALA A 140 -17.58 0.96 9.39
CA ALA A 140 -17.31 2.35 9.70
C ALA A 140 -15.86 2.70 9.37
N VAL A 141 -15.68 3.75 8.55
CA VAL A 141 -14.38 4.25 8.10
C VAL A 141 -14.07 5.54 8.84
N GLY A 142 -12.89 5.63 9.47
CA GLY A 142 -12.45 6.81 10.24
C GLY A 142 -11.75 7.85 9.38
N GLU A 143 -10.74 7.43 8.63
CA GLU A 143 -9.98 8.28 7.71
C GLU A 143 -10.32 7.92 6.27
N ARG A 144 -10.00 8.84 5.34
CA ARG A 144 -10.26 8.58 3.94
C ARG A 144 -9.28 7.54 3.39
N LEU A 145 -9.81 6.65 2.56
CA LEU A 145 -9.02 5.72 1.74
C LEU A 145 -8.25 6.44 0.61
N ASP A 146 -8.50 7.72 0.41
CA ASP A 146 -8.07 8.54 -0.72
C ASP A 146 -6.62 9.08 -0.65
N GLY A 147 -5.76 8.49 0.19
CA GLY A 147 -4.31 8.79 0.23
C GLY A 147 -3.47 8.02 -0.78
N THR A 148 -4.04 7.04 -1.45
CA THR A 148 -3.42 6.15 -2.41
C THR A 148 -4.06 6.34 -3.79
N GLY A 149 -3.40 5.90 -4.87
CA GLY A 149 -3.98 6.01 -6.21
C GLY A 149 -5.34 5.33 -6.32
N ARG A 150 -6.14 5.71 -7.31
CA ARG A 150 -7.50 5.15 -7.52
C ARG A 150 -7.52 3.61 -7.57
N ASN A 151 -6.49 2.99 -8.13
CA ASN A 151 -6.39 1.53 -8.19
C ASN A 151 -6.23 0.91 -6.80
N ASP A 152 -5.43 1.52 -5.94
CA ASP A 152 -5.23 1.04 -4.57
C ASP A 152 -6.51 1.17 -3.73
N GLU A 153 -7.33 2.21 -3.98
CA GLU A 153 -8.62 2.38 -3.32
C GLU A 153 -9.59 1.26 -3.72
N VAL A 154 -9.67 0.93 -5.01
CA VAL A 154 -10.50 -0.20 -5.51
C VAL A 154 -10.06 -1.51 -4.88
N LEU A 155 -8.75 -1.78 -4.83
CA LEU A 155 -8.19 -2.96 -4.20
C LEU A 155 -8.45 -2.99 -2.69
N ALA A 156 -8.32 -1.85 -1.99
CA ALA A 156 -8.57 -1.74 -0.56
C ALA A 156 -10.02 -2.08 -0.22
N VAL A 157 -10.98 -1.49 -0.94
CA VAL A 157 -12.40 -1.78 -0.76
C VAL A 157 -12.70 -3.23 -1.14
N GLY A 158 -12.16 -3.71 -2.25
CA GLY A 158 -12.30 -5.09 -2.70
C GLY A 158 -11.79 -6.11 -1.69
N GLN A 159 -10.65 -5.86 -1.03
CA GLN A 159 -10.14 -6.71 0.04
C GLN A 159 -11.12 -6.83 1.22
N ILE A 160 -11.73 -5.71 1.64
CA ILE A 160 -12.71 -5.69 2.74
C ILE A 160 -13.98 -6.45 2.32
N VAL A 161 -14.54 -6.12 1.15
CA VAL A 161 -15.77 -6.76 0.64
C VAL A 161 -15.57 -8.26 0.47
N CYS A 162 -14.53 -8.68 -0.25
CA CYS A 162 -14.20 -10.08 -0.47
C CYS A 162 -14.01 -10.85 0.86
N THR A 163 -13.34 -10.24 1.83
CA THR A 163 -13.10 -10.87 3.15
C THR A 163 -14.41 -11.04 3.92
N LEU A 164 -15.24 -10.01 4.01
CA LEU A 164 -16.48 -10.04 4.77
C LEU A 164 -17.53 -10.95 4.11
N THR A 165 -17.70 -10.87 2.78
CA THR A 165 -18.65 -11.72 2.06
C THR A 165 -18.19 -13.18 1.94
N SER A 166 -16.96 -13.51 2.36
CA SER A 166 -16.52 -14.90 2.49
C SER A 166 -17.09 -15.62 3.74
N ARG A 167 -17.78 -14.87 4.60
CA ARG A 167 -18.47 -15.37 5.80
C ARG A 167 -19.86 -15.90 5.42
N ASP A 168 -20.32 -16.89 6.14
CA ASP A 168 -21.67 -17.46 5.94
C ASP A 168 -22.79 -16.55 6.48
N ASP A 169 -22.44 -15.56 7.33
CA ASP A 169 -23.38 -14.61 7.96
C ASP A 169 -23.38 -13.22 7.30
N VAL A 170 -22.66 -13.04 6.18
CA VAL A 170 -22.56 -11.74 5.47
C VAL A 170 -22.77 -11.93 3.96
N ASP A 171 -23.85 -11.36 3.46
CA ASP A 171 -24.18 -11.34 2.03
C ASP A 171 -23.67 -10.07 1.33
N ARG A 172 -23.63 -8.95 2.05
CA ARG A 172 -23.30 -7.63 1.49
C ARG A 172 -22.62 -6.72 2.50
N VAL A 173 -21.93 -5.71 2.00
CA VAL A 173 -21.14 -4.77 2.80
C VAL A 173 -21.53 -3.34 2.45
N THR A 174 -21.79 -2.52 3.45
CA THR A 174 -22.03 -1.07 3.32
C THR A 174 -20.95 -0.30 4.07
N PHE A 175 -20.45 0.76 3.48
CA PHE A 175 -19.46 1.64 4.09
C PHE A 175 -20.11 2.90 4.62
N VAL A 176 -19.68 3.34 5.81
CA VAL A 176 -20.16 4.57 6.43
C VAL A 176 -18.98 5.39 6.99
N GLN A 177 -19.12 6.70 6.93
CA GLN A 177 -18.16 7.64 7.53
C GLN A 177 -18.97 8.72 8.27
N GLY A 178 -18.66 8.95 9.55
CA GLY A 178 -19.42 9.91 10.37
C GLY A 178 -20.93 9.59 10.45
N GLY A 179 -21.32 8.31 10.32
CA GLY A 179 -22.73 7.88 10.31
C GLY A 179 -23.44 8.05 8.95
N GLN A 180 -22.80 8.61 7.95
CA GLN A 180 -23.33 8.79 6.60
C GLN A 180 -22.81 7.67 5.67
N ARG A 181 -23.60 7.27 4.68
CA ARG A 181 -23.15 6.32 3.66
C ARG A 181 -21.97 6.90 2.87
N LEU A 182 -20.90 6.15 2.79
CA LEU A 182 -19.71 6.52 2.04
C LEU A 182 -19.79 5.95 0.61
N GLY A 183 -19.53 6.78 -0.39
CA GLY A 183 -19.34 6.34 -1.76
C GLY A 183 -17.97 5.68 -1.91
N VAL A 184 -17.95 4.41 -2.29
CA VAL A 184 -16.72 3.64 -2.49
C VAL A 184 -16.67 3.03 -3.89
N PRO A 185 -15.49 2.81 -4.48
CA PRO A 185 -15.38 2.31 -5.84
C PRO A 185 -15.68 0.81 -5.94
N ARG A 186 -16.32 0.40 -7.04
CA ARG A 186 -16.41 -0.98 -7.52
C ARG A 186 -15.20 -1.36 -8.37
N ALA A 187 -15.13 -2.63 -8.76
CA ALA A 187 -14.06 -3.14 -9.64
C ALA A 187 -13.97 -2.41 -10.99
N ASP A 188 -15.09 -1.90 -11.52
CA ASP A 188 -15.14 -1.11 -12.75
C ASP A 188 -14.79 0.37 -12.58
N GLY A 189 -14.45 0.79 -11.35
CA GLY A 189 -14.15 2.16 -10.98
C GLY A 189 -15.38 3.06 -10.77
N SER A 190 -16.61 2.55 -10.94
CA SER A 190 -17.82 3.30 -10.60
C SER A 190 -17.97 3.43 -9.09
N LEU A 191 -18.52 4.56 -8.61
CA LEU A 191 -18.80 4.79 -7.20
C LEU A 191 -20.17 4.25 -6.81
N SER A 192 -20.24 3.56 -5.65
CA SER A 192 -21.48 3.09 -5.05
C SER A 192 -21.60 3.60 -3.62
N THR A 193 -22.77 4.11 -3.26
CA THR A 193 -23.20 4.37 -1.87
C THR A 193 -24.12 3.27 -1.35
N GLY A 194 -24.48 2.31 -2.20
CA GLY A 194 -25.29 1.14 -1.87
C GLY A 194 -24.47 -0.02 -1.30
N PRO A 195 -25.14 -1.09 -0.86
CA PRO A 195 -24.46 -2.31 -0.45
C PRO A 195 -23.67 -2.92 -1.61
N LEU A 196 -22.50 -3.45 -1.30
CA LEU A 196 -21.60 -4.14 -2.21
C LEU A 196 -21.56 -5.63 -1.89
N THR A 197 -21.39 -6.44 -2.92
CA THR A 197 -21.31 -7.90 -2.85
C THR A 197 -19.98 -8.41 -3.44
N ALA A 198 -19.70 -9.69 -3.30
CA ALA A 198 -18.55 -10.32 -3.97
C ALA A 198 -18.61 -10.14 -5.49
N ASP A 199 -19.83 -10.11 -6.06
CA ASP A 199 -20.04 -9.99 -7.52
C ASP A 199 -19.54 -8.65 -8.07
N ASP A 200 -19.57 -7.58 -7.27
CA ASP A 200 -19.03 -6.25 -7.64
C ASP A 200 -17.52 -6.27 -7.87
N TYR A 201 -16.81 -7.33 -7.42
CA TYR A 201 -15.36 -7.49 -7.51
C TYR A 201 -14.92 -8.77 -8.23
N THR A 202 -15.85 -9.53 -8.83
CA THR A 202 -15.55 -10.82 -9.50
C THR A 202 -14.46 -10.67 -10.56
N ALA A 203 -14.46 -9.56 -11.30
CA ALA A 203 -13.45 -9.29 -12.33
C ALA A 203 -12.02 -9.14 -11.77
N MET A 204 -11.88 -8.86 -10.50
CA MET A 204 -10.59 -8.68 -9.81
C MET A 204 -10.19 -9.92 -8.99
N ILE A 205 -11.07 -10.88 -8.78
CA ILE A 205 -10.77 -12.08 -8.01
C ILE A 205 -10.07 -13.08 -8.92
N SER A 206 -8.84 -13.47 -8.55
CA SER A 206 -8.10 -14.49 -9.29
C SER A 206 -8.83 -15.83 -9.22
N PRO A 207 -9.07 -16.50 -10.34
CA PRO A 207 -9.61 -17.86 -10.33
C PRO A 207 -8.64 -18.78 -9.58
N ARG A 208 -9.17 -19.74 -8.81
CA ARG A 208 -8.40 -20.75 -8.09
C ARG A 208 -7.77 -21.78 -9.01
#